data_d1cb3f0b59eb32294b4135e0a43ddf5c
#
_entry.id   d1cb3f0b59eb32294b4135e0a43ddf5c
#
_cell.length_a   1.000
_cell.length_b   1.000
_cell.length_c   1.000
_cell.angle_alpha   90.00
_cell.angle_beta   90.00
_cell.angle_gamma   90.00
#
_symmetry.space_group_name_H-M   'P 1'
#
loop_
_entity.id
_entity.type
_entity.pdbx_description
1 polymer ?
#
loop_
_entity_poly.entity_id
_entity_poly.type
_entity_poly.pdbx_seq_one_letter_code
_entity_poly.pdbx_strand_id
1 'polypeptide(L)'
;MFDAMYKTASFENFKPARFLSQGSIEINGAQVPYETICEDNVFYNNVGKPIASIFSYSYIRTDVKDRNNRPVIFGFNGGPGTSSMMVHVGFLGTKRLKYTDDCNQPSTLPPYEVIDNFNCLLDVADIVVVDPVATGYGLLLDAECADQFLAIEPDAEALLTFISCWLTKYSRWMSPKYLLGESYGCIRSAVAAGIASGGGKKRAYSMAFDGLILIGNSITTGRYFNQDIPTELSVLAFPTAAAINWYHHHPTQQPLETFVQEARAFAERDYLLALFRGNDLPQEEYVDIRRRTAFYTGISEAYLDEHLLRFQEEDIVTQILREKGEHLSRYDGRITLPRFTSQMGSNFSTVKDDPATAKYGPYFHAALCGEVFPALNIHLERDFVPSASLHGDRFVRETYDRLSGQQLSSAMRRCPGMRVFFASGWYDVCTQIGMAYYLANHAYLPKDRTFIKGYPSGHMLYIGEENIKALNDDIRTFLKGENPNSKP
;
A
#
# COMPACT_ATOMS: atom_id res chain seq x y z
N MET A 1 -4.35 8.26 29.29
CA MET A 1 -2.96 7.86 28.97
C MET A 1 -2.70 7.86 27.44
N PHE A 2 -3.69 7.64 26.58
CA PHE A 2 -3.53 7.72 25.12
C PHE A 2 -3.53 9.15 24.56
N ASP A 3 -4.07 10.14 25.28
CA ASP A 3 -4.02 11.55 24.85
C ASP A 3 -2.62 12.17 24.83
N ALA A 4 -1.65 11.55 25.52
CA ALA A 4 -0.27 12.00 25.48
C ALA A 4 0.48 11.57 24.21
N MET A 5 0.00 10.58 23.45
CA MET A 5 0.58 10.15 22.16
C MET A 5 0.24 11.10 21.00
N TYR A 6 -0.81 11.88 21.15
CA TYR A 6 -1.15 12.96 20.24
C TYR A 6 -0.78 14.28 20.91
N LYS A 7 0.51 14.53 21.06
CA LYS A 7 0.97 15.89 21.33
C LYS A 7 0.52 16.74 20.15
N THR A 8 -0.64 17.37 20.28
CA THR A 8 -0.94 18.60 19.58
C THR A 8 0.23 19.51 19.91
N ALA A 9 1.09 19.75 18.94
CA ALA A 9 2.12 20.78 19.11
C ALA A 9 1.35 22.05 19.50
N SER A 10 1.72 22.66 20.63
CA SER A 10 1.01 23.87 21.06
C SER A 10 1.06 24.85 19.90
N PHE A 11 -0.09 25.29 19.43
CA PHE A 11 -0.22 26.25 18.35
C PHE A 11 0.65 27.50 18.59
N GLU A 12 0.76 27.95 19.80
CA GLU A 12 1.52 29.15 20.20
C GLU A 12 3.03 29.03 19.91
N ASN A 13 3.57 27.81 19.87
CA ASN A 13 4.98 27.54 19.66
C ASN A 13 5.28 26.90 18.30
N PHE A 14 4.28 26.64 17.45
CA PHE A 14 4.49 25.99 16.17
C PHE A 14 5.16 26.96 15.20
N LYS A 15 6.30 26.55 14.64
CA LYS A 15 6.99 27.21 13.55
C LYS A 15 7.19 26.20 12.44
N PRO A 16 6.72 26.48 11.21
CA PRO A 16 6.96 25.61 10.06
C PRO A 16 8.46 25.42 9.82
N ALA A 17 8.88 24.19 9.68
CA ALA A 17 10.26 23.84 9.37
C ALA A 17 10.47 23.67 7.86
N ARG A 18 11.68 23.97 7.40
CA ARG A 18 12.11 23.73 6.02
C ARG A 18 13.60 23.43 5.99
N PHE A 19 13.95 22.29 5.40
CA PHE A 19 15.32 21.81 5.26
C PHE A 19 15.65 21.61 3.79
N LEU A 20 16.89 21.93 3.45
CA LEU A 20 17.41 21.81 2.09
C LEU A 20 18.69 20.98 2.13
N SER A 21 18.83 20.07 1.18
CA SER A 21 20.10 19.39 0.91
C SER A 21 20.27 19.15 -0.60
N GLN A 22 21.48 18.82 -1.00
CA GLN A 22 21.81 18.49 -2.38
C GLN A 22 22.63 17.21 -2.41
N GLY A 23 22.49 16.44 -3.46
CA GLY A 23 23.23 15.19 -3.63
C GLY A 23 23.30 14.78 -5.10
N SER A 24 23.97 13.66 -5.29
CA SER A 24 24.01 12.95 -6.56
C SER A 24 23.92 11.45 -6.28
N ILE A 25 23.20 10.73 -7.10
CA ILE A 25 23.05 9.28 -6.99
C ILE A 25 23.26 8.63 -8.34
N GLU A 26 23.91 7.45 -8.34
CA GLU A 26 24.02 6.66 -9.56
C GLU A 26 22.75 5.84 -9.77
N ILE A 27 22.12 5.99 -10.95
CA ILE A 27 20.94 5.21 -11.34
C ILE A 27 21.17 4.72 -12.77
N ASN A 28 21.10 3.41 -12.98
CA ASN A 28 21.33 2.79 -14.29
C ASN A 28 22.67 3.22 -14.95
N GLY A 29 23.72 3.37 -14.15
CA GLY A 29 25.05 3.76 -14.63
C GLY A 29 25.24 5.25 -14.94
N ALA A 30 24.24 6.10 -14.62
CA ALA A 30 24.31 7.54 -14.82
C ALA A 30 24.21 8.28 -13.48
N GLN A 31 25.03 9.31 -13.30
CA GLN A 31 24.93 10.20 -12.15
C GLN A 31 23.73 11.14 -12.30
N VAL A 32 22.86 11.15 -11.32
CA VAL A 32 21.64 11.97 -11.26
C VAL A 32 21.78 12.98 -10.13
N PRO A 33 22.08 14.25 -10.44
CA PRO A 33 22.14 15.30 -9.44
C PRO A 33 20.75 15.72 -9.00
N TYR A 34 20.56 15.93 -7.70
CA TYR A 34 19.26 16.32 -7.14
C TYR A 34 19.39 17.31 -5.99
N GLU A 35 18.31 18.02 -5.73
CA GLU A 35 18.06 18.74 -4.49
C GLU A 35 16.94 18.08 -3.72
N THR A 36 16.97 18.19 -2.39
CA THR A 36 15.86 17.81 -1.55
C THR A 36 15.30 18.99 -0.80
N ILE A 37 13.97 19.02 -0.69
CA ILE A 37 13.24 20.03 0.07
C ILE A 37 12.31 19.28 1.02
N CYS A 38 12.60 19.37 2.31
CA CYS A 38 11.81 18.73 3.35
C CYS A 38 11.14 19.82 4.19
N GLU A 39 9.79 19.85 4.22
CA GLU A 39 9.11 21.01 4.80
C GLU A 39 7.71 20.73 5.33
N ASP A 40 7.30 21.54 6.30
CA ASP A 40 5.90 21.63 6.73
C ASP A 40 5.07 22.40 5.70
N ASN A 41 3.94 21.80 5.32
CA ASN A 41 2.91 22.41 4.47
C ASN A 41 1.68 22.65 5.35
N VAL A 42 1.48 23.90 5.75
CA VAL A 42 0.53 24.27 6.81
C VAL A 42 -0.85 24.56 6.26
N PHE A 43 -1.86 24.03 6.90
CA PHE A 43 -3.27 24.38 6.69
C PHE A 43 -3.70 25.45 7.69
N TYR A 44 -4.40 26.46 7.19
CA TYR A 44 -4.91 27.56 8.00
C TYR A 44 -6.44 27.59 7.96
N ASN A 45 -7.06 27.96 9.07
CA ASN A 45 -8.49 28.26 9.09
C ASN A 45 -8.77 29.66 8.48
N ASN A 46 -10.06 30.03 8.41
CA ASN A 46 -10.51 31.28 7.78
C ASN A 46 -10.00 32.57 8.48
N VAL A 47 -9.47 32.46 9.69
CA VAL A 47 -8.90 33.59 10.43
C VAL A 47 -7.37 33.57 10.45
N GLY A 48 -6.75 32.67 9.66
CA GLY A 48 -5.30 32.59 9.51
C GLY A 48 -4.58 31.85 10.64
N LYS A 49 -5.30 31.10 11.50
CA LYS A 49 -4.72 30.24 12.52
C LYS A 49 -4.29 28.92 11.88
N PRO A 50 -3.05 28.43 12.10
CA PRO A 50 -2.63 27.11 11.64
C PRO A 50 -3.40 26.02 12.41
N ILE A 51 -3.96 25.06 11.66
CA ILE A 51 -4.80 23.97 12.21
C ILE A 51 -4.20 22.58 12.00
N ALA A 52 -3.39 22.40 10.97
CA ALA A 52 -2.70 21.15 10.68
C ALA A 52 -1.48 21.38 9.79
N SER A 53 -0.60 20.39 9.66
CA SER A 53 0.42 20.34 8.61
C SER A 53 0.58 18.96 8.03
N ILE A 54 0.90 18.89 6.74
CA ILE A 54 1.49 17.76 6.05
C ILE A 54 2.99 17.99 6.00
N PHE A 55 3.80 16.96 6.30
CA PHE A 55 5.23 17.05 6.07
C PHE A 55 5.60 16.35 4.76
N SER A 56 6.40 16.99 3.93
CA SER A 56 6.78 16.44 2.63
C SER A 56 8.29 16.40 2.43
N TYR A 57 8.75 15.38 1.70
CA TYR A 57 10.13 15.15 1.29
C TYR A 57 10.18 15.16 -0.24
N SER A 58 10.60 16.28 -0.82
CA SER A 58 10.65 16.46 -2.27
C SER A 58 12.07 16.21 -2.78
N TYR A 59 12.25 15.20 -3.64
CA TYR A 59 13.48 14.92 -4.37
C TYR A 59 13.33 15.42 -5.80
N ILE A 60 14.10 16.41 -6.18
CA ILE A 60 13.97 17.11 -7.45
C ILE A 60 15.28 17.02 -8.22
N ARG A 61 15.26 16.42 -9.38
CA ARG A 61 16.43 16.36 -10.27
C ARG A 61 16.77 17.74 -10.81
N THR A 62 18.06 18.13 -10.74
CA THR A 62 18.48 19.52 -10.98
C THR A 62 18.97 19.80 -12.40
N ASP A 63 19.45 18.81 -13.14
CA ASP A 63 19.99 18.94 -14.50
C ASP A 63 18.95 18.89 -15.62
N VAL A 64 17.65 18.86 -15.26
CA VAL A 64 16.54 18.82 -16.23
C VAL A 64 16.19 20.20 -16.73
N LYS A 65 16.24 20.41 -18.05
CA LYS A 65 15.90 21.69 -18.70
C LYS A 65 14.38 21.88 -18.85
N ASP A 66 13.66 20.84 -19.24
CA ASP A 66 12.21 20.87 -19.44
C ASP A 66 11.51 20.15 -18.28
N ARG A 67 11.10 20.92 -17.28
CA ARG A 67 10.38 20.42 -16.12
C ARG A 67 8.89 20.14 -16.41
N ASN A 68 8.33 20.73 -17.47
CA ASN A 68 6.91 20.55 -17.80
C ASN A 68 6.61 19.13 -18.29
N ASN A 69 7.54 18.50 -18.99
CA ASN A 69 7.40 17.13 -19.45
C ASN A 69 7.93 16.09 -18.47
N ARG A 70 8.48 16.52 -17.32
CA ARG A 70 9.00 15.61 -16.31
C ARG A 70 7.90 15.19 -15.33
N PRO A 71 7.62 13.88 -15.15
CA PRO A 71 6.64 13.41 -14.20
C PRO A 71 6.95 13.81 -12.75
N VAL A 72 5.90 13.95 -11.93
CA VAL A 72 5.98 14.04 -10.47
C VAL A 72 5.17 12.92 -9.87
N ILE A 73 5.79 12.14 -8.96
CA ILE A 73 5.16 11.09 -8.19
C ILE A 73 4.94 11.59 -6.77
N PHE A 74 3.70 11.64 -6.31
CA PHE A 74 3.35 11.86 -4.91
C PHE A 74 3.12 10.49 -4.26
N GLY A 75 4.07 10.08 -3.40
CA GLY A 75 4.09 8.76 -2.77
C GLY A 75 3.74 8.79 -1.30
N PHE A 76 2.94 7.83 -0.83
CA PHE A 76 2.51 7.72 0.56
C PHE A 76 2.08 6.31 0.95
N ASN A 77 2.29 5.98 2.23
CA ASN A 77 1.73 4.79 2.85
C ASN A 77 0.24 4.98 3.21
N GLY A 78 -0.34 3.93 3.75
CA GLY A 78 -1.74 3.84 4.14
C GLY A 78 -1.99 3.88 5.65
N GLY A 79 -2.45 2.80 6.20
CA GLY A 79 -2.95 2.64 7.54
C GLY A 79 -4.48 2.54 7.55
N PRO A 80 -5.27 3.62 7.69
CA PRO A 80 -4.91 5.02 7.89
C PRO A 80 -4.11 5.28 9.16
N GLY A 81 -3.33 6.37 9.16
CA GLY A 81 -2.53 6.76 10.33
C GLY A 81 -1.08 6.28 10.30
N THR A 82 -0.61 5.68 9.20
CA THR A 82 0.80 5.32 9.03
C THR A 82 1.53 6.41 8.26
N SER A 83 2.71 6.79 8.75
CA SER A 83 3.63 7.69 8.03
C SER A 83 4.12 7.03 6.75
N SER A 84 4.65 7.82 5.83
CA SER A 84 5.19 7.30 4.58
C SER A 84 6.60 6.72 4.70
N MET A 85 6.99 6.36 5.91
CA MET A 85 8.30 5.79 6.25
C MET A 85 8.65 4.59 5.37
N MET A 86 7.71 3.64 5.21
CA MET A 86 8.00 2.39 4.51
C MET A 86 8.24 2.61 3.01
N VAL A 87 7.39 3.37 2.32
CA VAL A 87 7.64 3.70 0.91
C VAL A 87 8.83 4.62 0.73
N HIS A 88 9.12 5.50 1.70
CA HIS A 88 10.23 6.44 1.66
C HIS A 88 11.58 5.71 1.67
N VAL A 89 11.90 5.06 2.80
CA VAL A 89 13.18 4.36 2.97
C VAL A 89 13.16 2.94 2.40
N GLY A 90 12.00 2.47 1.97
CA GLY A 90 11.82 1.21 1.26
C GLY A 90 12.32 1.25 -0.17
N PHE A 91 11.85 2.24 -0.95
CA PHE A 91 12.21 2.27 -2.37
C PHE A 91 12.11 3.63 -3.09
N LEU A 92 11.40 4.63 -2.54
CA LEU A 92 11.22 5.91 -3.23
C LEU A 92 12.38 6.88 -2.98
N GLY A 93 12.97 6.88 -1.79
CA GLY A 93 14.09 7.76 -1.43
C GLY A 93 15.38 7.42 -2.16
N THR A 94 16.35 8.35 -2.09
CA THR A 94 17.71 8.13 -2.63
C THR A 94 18.58 7.24 -1.75
N LYS A 95 18.15 7.01 -0.51
CA LYS A 95 18.71 6.00 0.41
C LYS A 95 17.64 5.00 0.79
N ARG A 96 18.00 3.75 0.96
CA ARG A 96 17.07 2.69 1.35
C ARG A 96 17.72 1.65 2.26
N LEU A 97 16.90 0.86 2.89
CA LEU A 97 17.33 -0.35 3.56
C LEU A 97 17.96 -1.33 2.55
N LYS A 98 19.01 -2.01 2.98
CA LYS A 98 19.52 -3.17 2.25
C LYS A 98 18.68 -4.38 2.60
N TYR A 99 18.11 -5.00 1.57
CA TYR A 99 17.31 -6.21 1.70
C TYR A 99 18.13 -7.45 1.36
N THR A 100 17.64 -8.60 1.82
CA THR A 100 18.01 -9.91 1.28
C THR A 100 16.80 -10.50 0.59
N ASP A 101 17.02 -11.35 -0.41
CA ASP A 101 15.93 -12.04 -1.11
C ASP A 101 15.35 -13.17 -0.25
N ASP A 102 16.08 -13.62 0.75
CA ASP A 102 15.57 -14.52 1.79
C ASP A 102 14.89 -13.71 2.92
N CYS A 103 13.57 -13.67 2.92
CA CYS A 103 12.79 -12.96 3.94
C CYS A 103 12.90 -13.56 5.35
N ASN A 104 13.44 -14.77 5.51
CA ASN A 104 13.69 -15.39 6.82
C ASN A 104 15.04 -14.97 7.42
N GLN A 105 15.94 -14.46 6.60
CA GLN A 105 17.19 -13.83 7.02
C GLN A 105 16.91 -12.35 7.20
N PRO A 106 17.25 -11.62 7.96
CA PRO A 106 18.40 -11.01 8.55
C PRO A 106 18.26 -10.72 10.01
N SER A 107 19.29 -10.09 10.59
CA SER A 107 19.20 -9.52 11.92
C SER A 107 17.99 -8.62 12.08
N THR A 108 17.16 -8.89 13.07
CA THR A 108 16.08 -8.00 13.51
C THR A 108 16.59 -6.91 14.48
N LEU A 109 17.87 -6.92 14.76
CA LEU A 109 18.54 -6.03 15.71
C LEU A 109 19.57 -5.13 15.00
N PRO A 110 19.73 -3.86 15.47
CA PRO A 110 20.71 -2.95 14.93
C PRO A 110 22.16 -3.45 15.17
N PRO A 111 23.16 -2.96 14.40
CA PRO A 111 23.02 -1.91 13.39
C PRO A 111 22.39 -2.39 12.08
N TYR A 112 21.54 -1.56 11.50
CA TYR A 112 20.90 -1.83 10.21
C TYR A 112 21.70 -1.22 9.07
N GLU A 113 21.73 -1.89 7.91
CA GLU A 113 22.47 -1.39 6.75
C GLU A 113 21.57 -0.55 5.85
N VAL A 114 21.92 0.72 5.69
CA VAL A 114 21.30 1.67 4.75
C VAL A 114 22.26 1.91 3.60
N ILE A 115 21.77 1.81 2.38
CA ILE A 115 22.55 1.96 1.15
C ILE A 115 21.96 3.01 0.22
N ASP A 116 22.73 3.45 -0.74
CA ASP A 116 22.20 4.26 -1.83
C ASP A 116 21.22 3.45 -2.68
N ASN A 117 20.12 4.08 -3.07
CA ASN A 117 19.06 3.42 -3.81
C ASN A 117 19.31 3.50 -5.33
N PHE A 118 20.16 2.64 -5.85
CA PHE A 118 20.48 2.57 -7.29
C PHE A 118 19.26 2.26 -8.19
N ASN A 119 18.15 1.81 -7.59
CA ASN A 119 16.88 1.57 -8.27
C ASN A 119 15.90 2.74 -8.19
N CYS A 120 16.27 3.86 -7.53
CA CYS A 120 15.41 5.03 -7.35
C CYS A 120 14.85 5.52 -8.68
N LEU A 121 13.61 6.03 -8.66
CA LEU A 121 12.89 6.52 -9.84
C LEU A 121 13.28 7.95 -10.25
N LEU A 122 14.29 8.54 -9.62
CA LEU A 122 14.71 9.92 -9.87
C LEU A 122 15.34 10.13 -11.27
N ASP A 123 15.67 9.06 -11.98
CA ASP A 123 16.05 9.10 -13.40
C ASP A 123 14.88 9.52 -14.31
N VAL A 124 13.64 9.13 -13.97
CA VAL A 124 12.43 9.33 -14.81
C VAL A 124 11.40 10.29 -14.23
N ALA A 125 11.40 10.55 -12.94
CA ALA A 125 10.40 11.40 -12.27
C ALA A 125 11.03 12.20 -11.13
N ASP A 126 10.41 13.31 -10.72
CA ASP A 126 10.63 13.89 -9.39
C ASP A 126 9.71 13.16 -8.40
N ILE A 127 10.17 13.04 -7.15
CA ILE A 127 9.51 12.24 -6.13
C ILE A 127 9.15 13.14 -4.95
N VAL A 128 7.92 13.07 -4.51
CA VAL A 128 7.43 13.79 -3.33
C VAL A 128 6.82 12.76 -2.39
N VAL A 129 7.55 12.41 -1.33
CA VAL A 129 7.02 11.55 -0.27
C VAL A 129 6.24 12.42 0.70
N VAL A 130 5.07 11.95 1.13
CA VAL A 130 4.10 12.74 1.89
C VAL A 130 3.72 12.04 3.18
N ASP A 131 4.03 12.65 4.33
CA ASP A 131 3.45 12.23 5.61
C ASP A 131 2.12 12.97 5.80
N PRO A 132 0.97 12.25 5.77
CA PRO A 132 -0.34 12.84 6.01
C PRO A 132 -0.47 13.49 7.40
N VAL A 133 -1.52 14.27 7.59
CA VAL A 133 -1.82 14.89 8.89
C VAL A 133 -1.85 13.84 10.01
N ALA A 134 -1.25 14.16 11.15
CA ALA A 134 -1.10 13.32 12.34
C ALA A 134 -0.24 12.05 12.13
N THR A 135 0.62 12.00 11.11
CA THR A 135 1.55 10.90 10.88
C THR A 135 2.95 11.42 10.57
N GLY A 136 3.97 10.65 10.87
CA GLY A 136 5.36 11.07 10.64
C GLY A 136 5.67 12.39 11.33
N TYR A 137 6.11 13.38 10.57
CA TYR A 137 6.22 14.76 11.03
C TYR A 137 5.00 15.63 10.70
N GLY A 138 3.97 15.08 10.05
CA GLY A 138 2.68 15.76 9.86
C GLY A 138 1.94 15.97 11.20
N LEU A 139 1.32 17.13 11.39
CA LEU A 139 0.72 17.53 12.67
C LEU A 139 -0.78 17.82 12.54
N LEU A 140 -1.54 17.47 13.56
CA LEU A 140 -2.83 18.07 13.86
C LEU A 140 -2.58 19.13 14.96
N LEU A 141 -2.67 20.41 14.60
CA LEU A 141 -2.35 21.53 15.51
C LEU A 141 -3.56 22.00 16.32
N ASP A 142 -4.76 21.72 15.81
CA ASP A 142 -6.02 22.05 16.47
C ASP A 142 -6.91 20.81 16.49
N ALA A 143 -7.10 20.22 17.67
CA ALA A 143 -7.88 18.99 17.85
C ALA A 143 -9.36 19.15 17.46
N GLU A 144 -9.92 20.37 17.55
CA GLU A 144 -11.29 20.66 17.13
C GLU A 144 -11.47 20.57 15.61
N CYS A 145 -10.37 20.62 14.85
CA CYS A 145 -10.36 20.50 13.40
C CYS A 145 -10.10 19.07 12.90
N ALA A 146 -10.06 18.06 13.77
CA ALA A 146 -9.75 16.66 13.41
C ALA A 146 -10.66 16.14 12.29
N ASP A 147 -11.94 16.44 12.29
CA ASP A 147 -12.91 16.00 11.28
C ASP A 147 -12.61 16.52 9.86
N GLN A 148 -11.76 17.56 9.75
CA GLN A 148 -11.33 18.10 8.47
C GLN A 148 -10.20 17.28 7.84
N PHE A 149 -9.64 16.29 8.53
CA PHE A 149 -8.48 15.52 8.11
C PHE A 149 -8.62 14.01 8.35
N LEU A 150 -9.32 13.59 9.40
CA LEU A 150 -9.35 12.21 9.88
C LEU A 150 -10.58 11.44 9.40
N ALA A 151 -10.88 11.54 8.11
CA ALA A 151 -11.85 10.69 7.41
C ALA A 151 -11.41 10.53 5.94
N ILE A 152 -11.95 9.57 5.23
CA ILE A 152 -11.46 9.21 3.88
C ILE A 152 -11.54 10.39 2.89
N GLU A 153 -12.68 11.08 2.81
CA GLU A 153 -12.84 12.24 1.90
C GLU A 153 -12.01 13.44 2.36
N PRO A 154 -12.04 13.86 3.66
CA PRO A 154 -11.19 14.92 4.17
C PRO A 154 -9.68 14.66 4.03
N ASP A 155 -9.21 13.45 4.25
CA ASP A 155 -7.82 13.05 4.04
C ASP A 155 -7.40 13.20 2.56
N ALA A 156 -8.25 12.76 1.63
CA ALA A 156 -8.03 12.95 0.19
C ALA A 156 -8.08 14.44 -0.23
N GLU A 157 -8.99 15.24 0.34
CA GLU A 157 -9.06 16.69 0.13
C GLU A 157 -7.82 17.43 0.66
N ALA A 158 -7.30 17.00 1.83
CA ALA A 158 -6.07 17.53 2.39
C ALA A 158 -4.87 17.24 1.46
N LEU A 159 -4.76 16.01 0.97
CA LEU A 159 -3.74 15.64 -0.02
C LEU A 159 -3.86 16.49 -1.30
N LEU A 160 -5.04 16.68 -1.85
CA LEU A 160 -5.25 17.48 -3.06
C LEU A 160 -4.92 18.96 -2.83
N THR A 161 -5.26 19.51 -1.66
CA THR A 161 -4.91 20.86 -1.28
C THR A 161 -3.39 21.02 -1.21
N PHE A 162 -2.70 20.08 -0.56
CA PHE A 162 -1.24 20.05 -0.54
C PHE A 162 -0.65 19.98 -1.95
N ILE A 163 -1.09 19.06 -2.80
CA ILE A 163 -0.60 18.90 -4.18
C ILE A 163 -0.80 20.20 -4.97
N SER A 164 -1.98 20.82 -4.87
CA SER A 164 -2.28 22.10 -5.54
C SER A 164 -1.32 23.20 -5.13
N CYS A 165 -1.04 23.33 -3.82
CA CYS A 165 -0.09 24.29 -3.29
C CYS A 165 1.35 23.97 -3.74
N TRP A 166 1.74 22.70 -3.71
CA TRP A 166 3.05 22.25 -4.16
C TRP A 166 3.29 22.54 -5.65
N LEU A 167 2.32 22.18 -6.50
CA LEU A 167 2.38 22.44 -7.95
C LEU A 167 2.50 23.92 -8.26
N THR A 168 1.81 24.77 -7.50
CA THR A 168 1.89 26.25 -7.63
C THR A 168 3.25 26.77 -7.19
N LYS A 169 3.70 26.35 -6.00
CA LYS A 169 4.97 26.77 -5.40
C LYS A 169 6.18 26.44 -6.27
N TYR A 170 6.17 25.26 -6.88
CA TYR A 170 7.29 24.75 -7.70
C TYR A 170 7.06 24.88 -9.21
N SER A 171 5.97 25.56 -9.64
CA SER A 171 5.62 25.79 -11.06
C SER A 171 5.51 24.51 -11.87
N ARG A 172 4.82 23.48 -11.31
CA ARG A 172 4.73 22.14 -11.90
C ARG A 172 3.32 21.74 -12.37
N TRP A 173 2.43 22.71 -12.61
CA TRP A 173 1.07 22.45 -13.07
C TRP A 173 1.00 21.70 -14.40
N MET A 174 1.95 21.94 -15.30
CA MET A 174 2.01 21.28 -16.61
C MET A 174 2.64 19.89 -16.59
N SER A 175 3.33 19.53 -15.51
CA SER A 175 3.97 18.21 -15.37
C SER A 175 2.96 17.08 -15.32
N PRO A 176 3.25 15.89 -15.90
CA PRO A 176 2.50 14.67 -15.66
C PRO A 176 2.51 14.33 -14.17
N LYS A 177 1.35 13.99 -13.62
CA LYS A 177 1.13 13.79 -12.17
C LYS A 177 0.70 12.37 -11.88
N TYR A 178 1.40 11.74 -10.96
CA TYR A 178 1.11 10.39 -10.52
C TYR A 178 0.92 10.34 -9.00
N LEU A 179 -0.06 9.54 -8.55
CA LEU A 179 -0.18 9.15 -7.15
C LEU A 179 0.35 7.73 -6.99
N LEU A 180 1.18 7.53 -5.99
CA LEU A 180 1.66 6.21 -5.58
C LEU A 180 1.18 5.96 -4.16
N GLY A 181 0.19 5.08 -4.01
CA GLY A 181 -0.40 4.73 -2.71
C GLY A 181 -0.15 3.27 -2.36
N GLU A 182 0.23 3.02 -1.12
CA GLU A 182 0.33 1.67 -0.57
C GLU A 182 -0.79 1.42 0.43
N SER A 183 -1.44 0.23 0.36
CA SER A 183 -2.49 -0.19 1.29
C SER A 183 -3.69 0.79 1.28
N TYR A 184 -4.11 1.34 2.44
CA TYR A 184 -5.11 2.41 2.50
C TYR A 184 -4.75 3.61 1.60
N GLY A 185 -3.47 3.83 1.29
CA GLY A 185 -3.03 4.81 0.30
C GLY A 185 -3.65 4.61 -1.09
N CYS A 186 -4.05 3.38 -1.43
CA CYS A 186 -4.81 3.09 -2.66
C CYS A 186 -6.20 3.73 -2.61
N ILE A 187 -6.92 3.63 -1.48
CA ILE A 187 -8.21 4.28 -1.26
C ILE A 187 -8.05 5.79 -1.35
N ARG A 188 -7.07 6.36 -0.64
CA ARG A 188 -6.74 7.80 -0.70
C ARG A 188 -6.50 8.25 -2.15
N SER A 189 -5.72 7.50 -2.93
CA SER A 189 -5.44 7.80 -4.34
C SER A 189 -6.70 7.77 -5.20
N ALA A 190 -7.55 6.75 -5.05
CA ALA A 190 -8.78 6.60 -5.82
C ALA A 190 -9.78 7.73 -5.52
N VAL A 191 -9.97 8.06 -4.25
CA VAL A 191 -10.88 9.13 -3.80
C VAL A 191 -10.35 10.49 -4.24
N ALA A 192 -9.04 10.76 -4.05
CA ALA A 192 -8.41 11.99 -4.53
C ALA A 192 -8.56 12.17 -6.04
N ALA A 193 -8.32 11.14 -6.85
CA ALA A 193 -8.52 11.21 -8.29
C ALA A 193 -9.98 11.48 -8.67
N GLY A 194 -10.94 10.84 -7.97
CA GLY A 194 -12.37 11.08 -8.15
C GLY A 194 -12.78 12.52 -7.85
N ILE A 195 -12.30 13.09 -6.75
CA ILE A 195 -12.56 14.48 -6.34
C ILE A 195 -11.89 15.45 -7.33
N ALA A 196 -10.63 15.24 -7.66
CA ALA A 196 -9.84 16.11 -8.53
C ALA A 196 -10.45 16.24 -9.93
N SER A 197 -10.99 15.16 -10.47
CA SER A 197 -11.62 15.10 -11.80
C SER A 197 -13.04 15.67 -11.87
N GLY A 198 -13.55 16.26 -10.79
CA GLY A 198 -14.89 16.90 -10.76
C GLY A 198 -15.90 16.20 -9.85
N GLY A 199 -15.49 15.21 -9.03
CA GLY A 199 -16.33 14.54 -8.04
C GLY A 199 -16.47 15.26 -6.70
N GLY A 200 -15.71 16.34 -6.48
CA GLY A 200 -15.68 17.07 -5.21
C GLY A 200 -16.95 17.87 -4.96
N LYS A 201 -17.47 17.81 -3.73
CA LYS A 201 -18.67 18.56 -3.30
C LYS A 201 -18.32 19.93 -2.72
N LYS A 202 -17.18 20.07 -2.07
CA LYS A 202 -16.78 21.29 -1.33
C LYS A 202 -15.94 22.24 -2.15
N ARG A 203 -15.03 21.71 -2.98
CA ARG A 203 -14.11 22.49 -3.81
C ARG A 203 -13.87 21.79 -5.14
N ALA A 204 -13.81 22.58 -6.23
CA ALA A 204 -13.33 22.10 -7.52
C ALA A 204 -11.82 22.27 -7.58
N TYR A 205 -11.08 21.17 -7.70
CA TYR A 205 -9.62 21.22 -7.84
C TYR A 205 -9.18 21.40 -9.30
N SER A 206 -10.03 20.94 -10.25
CA SER A 206 -9.74 21.01 -11.70
C SER A 206 -8.35 20.47 -12.05
N MET A 207 -8.03 19.32 -11.49
CA MET A 207 -6.74 18.65 -11.65
C MET A 207 -6.95 17.26 -12.23
N ALA A 208 -6.09 16.87 -13.17
CA ALA A 208 -6.04 15.52 -13.70
C ALA A 208 -4.75 14.83 -13.25
N PHE A 209 -4.83 13.54 -12.99
CA PHE A 209 -3.68 12.66 -12.79
C PHE A 209 -3.47 11.83 -14.06
N ASP A 210 -2.21 11.67 -14.49
CA ASP A 210 -1.83 10.83 -15.63
C ASP A 210 -1.89 9.34 -15.26
N GLY A 211 -1.67 9.03 -13.97
CA GLY A 211 -1.86 7.67 -13.51
C GLY A 211 -1.81 7.48 -12.00
N LEU A 212 -2.31 6.32 -11.58
CA LEU A 212 -2.20 5.82 -10.21
C LEU A 212 -1.34 4.55 -10.20
N ILE A 213 -0.43 4.46 -9.24
CA ILE A 213 0.37 3.29 -8.91
C ILE A 213 -0.11 2.81 -7.55
N LEU A 214 -0.73 1.64 -7.50
CA LEU A 214 -1.48 1.14 -6.36
C LEU A 214 -0.82 -0.15 -5.85
N ILE A 215 -0.09 -0.05 -4.75
CA ILE A 215 0.64 -1.14 -4.12
C ILE A 215 -0.22 -1.73 -3.00
N GLY A 216 -0.50 -3.04 -3.05
CA GLY A 216 -1.36 -3.71 -2.08
C GLY A 216 -2.78 -3.11 -2.08
N ASN A 217 -3.59 -3.45 -3.07
CA ASN A 217 -4.89 -2.82 -3.32
C ASN A 217 -5.91 -3.04 -2.20
N SER A 218 -6.33 -1.96 -1.54
CA SER A 218 -7.40 -1.93 -0.54
C SER A 218 -8.72 -1.31 -1.04
N ILE A 219 -8.78 -0.91 -2.31
CA ILE A 219 -9.99 -0.32 -2.91
C ILE A 219 -11.06 -1.40 -3.07
N THR A 220 -12.31 -1.08 -2.73
CA THR A 220 -13.42 -2.01 -2.78
C THR A 220 -14.58 -1.51 -3.63
N THR A 221 -15.43 -2.44 -4.07
CA THR A 221 -16.71 -2.12 -4.74
C THR A 221 -17.84 -1.90 -3.74
N GLY A 222 -17.61 -2.15 -2.44
CA GLY A 222 -18.61 -2.05 -1.39
C GLY A 222 -19.66 -3.16 -1.36
N ARG A 223 -19.55 -4.17 -2.23
CA ARG A 223 -20.61 -5.20 -2.37
C ARG A 223 -20.53 -6.34 -1.36
N TYR A 224 -19.35 -6.62 -0.75
CA TYR A 224 -19.16 -7.78 0.11
C TYR A 224 -19.21 -7.51 1.61
N PHE A 225 -19.45 -6.28 2.05
CA PHE A 225 -19.43 -5.96 3.48
C PHE A 225 -20.75 -6.18 4.24
N ASN A 226 -21.82 -6.64 3.57
CA ASN A 226 -23.14 -6.80 4.17
C ASN A 226 -23.58 -8.26 4.35
N GLN A 227 -22.67 -9.24 4.24
CA GLN A 227 -23.00 -10.66 4.41
C GLN A 227 -22.11 -11.26 5.50
N ASP A 228 -22.68 -12.15 6.31
CA ASP A 228 -21.98 -12.76 7.44
C ASP A 228 -20.77 -13.61 7.01
N ILE A 229 -20.77 -14.22 5.84
CA ILE A 229 -19.61 -14.85 5.18
C ILE A 229 -19.83 -14.77 3.66
N PRO A 230 -19.33 -13.73 3.00
CA PRO A 230 -19.48 -13.60 1.56
C PRO A 230 -18.72 -14.70 0.82
N THR A 231 -19.42 -15.43 -0.03
CA THR A 231 -18.85 -16.47 -0.91
C THR A 231 -17.63 -15.95 -1.69
N GLU A 232 -17.69 -14.70 -2.13
CA GLU A 232 -16.65 -14.05 -2.88
C GLU A 232 -15.32 -13.92 -2.12
N LEU A 233 -15.33 -13.76 -0.79
CA LEU A 233 -14.09 -13.61 -0.03
C LEU A 233 -13.19 -14.82 -0.15
N SER A 234 -13.73 -16.04 -0.07
CA SER A 234 -12.95 -17.26 -0.24
C SER A 234 -12.37 -17.36 -1.66
N VAL A 235 -13.12 -16.95 -2.68
CA VAL A 235 -12.64 -16.93 -4.07
C VAL A 235 -11.53 -15.90 -4.27
N LEU A 236 -11.66 -14.70 -3.68
CA LEU A 236 -10.65 -13.64 -3.76
C LEU A 236 -9.35 -14.02 -3.03
N ALA A 237 -9.47 -14.75 -1.93
CA ALA A 237 -8.34 -15.21 -1.14
C ALA A 237 -7.56 -16.37 -1.79
N PHE A 238 -8.18 -17.06 -2.74
CA PHE A 238 -7.68 -18.31 -3.30
C PHE A 238 -6.29 -18.18 -3.98
N PRO A 239 -6.03 -17.19 -4.85
CA PRO A 239 -4.72 -17.04 -5.48
C PRO A 239 -3.59 -16.82 -4.46
N THR A 240 -3.85 -16.06 -3.41
CA THR A 240 -2.86 -15.80 -2.34
C THR A 240 -2.60 -17.04 -1.50
N ALA A 241 -3.66 -17.78 -1.11
CA ALA A 241 -3.50 -19.05 -0.40
C ALA A 241 -2.68 -20.05 -1.23
N ALA A 242 -2.94 -20.13 -2.54
CA ALA A 242 -2.19 -20.98 -3.45
C ALA A 242 -0.71 -20.59 -3.55
N ALA A 243 -0.41 -19.30 -3.64
CA ALA A 243 0.97 -18.83 -3.66
C ALA A 243 1.73 -19.19 -2.38
N ILE A 244 1.10 -18.99 -1.23
CA ILE A 244 1.68 -19.33 0.08
C ILE A 244 1.89 -20.85 0.22
N ASN A 245 0.92 -21.64 -0.19
CA ASN A 245 1.05 -23.10 -0.22
C ASN A 245 2.20 -23.53 -1.15
N TRP A 246 2.30 -22.92 -2.33
CA TRP A 246 3.41 -23.19 -3.24
C TRP A 246 4.77 -22.92 -2.59
N TYR A 247 4.90 -21.81 -1.87
CA TYR A 247 6.14 -21.43 -1.19
C TYR A 247 6.53 -22.40 -0.06
N HIS A 248 5.57 -22.81 0.79
CA HIS A 248 5.88 -23.60 1.99
C HIS A 248 5.89 -25.13 1.79
N HIS A 249 5.12 -25.62 0.84
CA HIS A 249 4.91 -27.07 0.66
C HIS A 249 5.40 -27.59 -0.69
N HIS A 250 5.63 -26.72 -1.68
CA HIS A 250 6.04 -27.12 -3.04
C HIS A 250 5.19 -28.27 -3.61
N PRO A 251 3.85 -28.13 -3.69
CA PRO A 251 2.97 -29.22 -4.07
C PRO A 251 3.16 -29.67 -5.52
N THR A 252 3.91 -28.90 -6.31
CA THR A 252 4.22 -29.14 -7.72
C THR A 252 5.58 -28.57 -8.09
N GLN A 253 6.13 -29.00 -9.24
CA GLN A 253 7.34 -28.45 -9.86
C GLN A 253 7.05 -27.28 -10.83
N GLN A 254 5.79 -26.92 -11.00
CA GLN A 254 5.42 -25.78 -11.85
C GLN A 254 5.94 -24.45 -11.29
N PRO A 255 6.24 -23.46 -12.15
CA PRO A 255 6.52 -22.10 -11.70
C PRO A 255 5.35 -21.51 -10.88
N LEU A 256 5.67 -20.68 -9.90
CA LEU A 256 4.70 -20.02 -9.00
C LEU A 256 3.52 -19.42 -9.79
N GLU A 257 3.80 -18.59 -10.76
CA GLU A 257 2.76 -17.87 -11.50
C GLU A 257 1.81 -18.83 -12.23
N THR A 258 2.35 -19.89 -12.86
CA THR A 258 1.53 -20.91 -13.53
C THR A 258 0.59 -21.58 -12.53
N PHE A 259 1.13 -22.01 -11.40
CA PHE A 259 0.33 -22.66 -10.34
C PHE A 259 -0.77 -21.75 -9.79
N VAL A 260 -0.45 -20.49 -9.53
CA VAL A 260 -1.42 -19.51 -9.03
C VAL A 260 -2.50 -19.19 -10.07
N GLN A 261 -2.16 -19.10 -11.36
CA GLN A 261 -3.17 -18.87 -12.41
C GLN A 261 -4.11 -20.09 -12.59
N GLU A 262 -3.60 -21.31 -12.49
CA GLU A 262 -4.43 -22.53 -12.48
C GLU A 262 -5.37 -22.55 -11.26
N ALA A 263 -4.85 -22.24 -10.07
CA ALA A 263 -5.64 -22.14 -8.85
C ALA A 263 -6.73 -21.07 -8.97
N ARG A 264 -6.40 -19.91 -9.52
CA ARG A 264 -7.35 -18.84 -9.79
C ARG A 264 -8.43 -19.29 -10.77
N ALA A 265 -8.06 -19.93 -11.86
CA ALA A 265 -9.03 -20.44 -12.85
C ALA A 265 -10.00 -21.48 -12.24
N PHE A 266 -9.51 -22.33 -11.36
CA PHE A 266 -10.34 -23.24 -10.58
C PHE A 266 -11.26 -22.48 -9.62
N ALA A 267 -10.74 -21.50 -8.90
CA ALA A 267 -11.52 -20.71 -7.94
C ALA A 267 -12.67 -19.93 -8.59
N GLU A 268 -12.41 -19.29 -9.74
CA GLU A 268 -13.38 -18.46 -10.46
C GLU A 268 -14.46 -19.28 -11.21
N ARG A 269 -14.26 -20.59 -11.40
CA ARG A 269 -15.19 -21.47 -12.14
C ARG A 269 -15.84 -22.50 -11.21
N ASP A 270 -15.07 -23.51 -10.84
CA ASP A 270 -15.60 -24.69 -10.18
C ASP A 270 -15.93 -24.42 -8.70
N TYR A 271 -14.98 -23.81 -7.99
CA TYR A 271 -15.12 -23.53 -6.55
C TYR A 271 -16.19 -22.46 -6.26
N LEU A 272 -16.25 -21.37 -7.02
CA LEU A 272 -17.32 -20.37 -6.89
C LEU A 272 -18.71 -20.99 -7.09
N LEU A 273 -18.85 -21.82 -8.11
CA LEU A 273 -20.13 -22.48 -8.39
C LEU A 273 -20.50 -23.47 -7.27
N ALA A 274 -19.53 -24.21 -6.73
CA ALA A 274 -19.76 -25.11 -5.61
C ALA A 274 -20.22 -24.36 -4.36
N LEU A 275 -19.59 -23.25 -4.02
CA LEU A 275 -19.99 -22.39 -2.90
C LEU A 275 -21.40 -21.81 -3.09
N PHE A 276 -21.75 -21.43 -4.31
CA PHE A 276 -23.08 -20.89 -4.62
C PHE A 276 -24.17 -21.94 -4.49
N ARG A 277 -23.92 -23.18 -4.93
CA ARG A 277 -24.87 -24.30 -4.83
C ARG A 277 -25.08 -24.78 -3.39
N GLY A 278 -24.09 -24.66 -2.51
CA GLY A 278 -24.21 -25.06 -1.11
C GLY A 278 -24.74 -26.50 -0.96
N ASN A 279 -25.86 -26.70 -0.27
CA ASN A 279 -26.43 -28.03 -0.02
C ASN A 279 -26.98 -28.76 -1.27
N ASP A 280 -27.15 -28.03 -2.38
CA ASP A 280 -27.56 -28.63 -3.67
C ASP A 280 -26.37 -29.21 -4.44
N LEU A 281 -25.14 -29.11 -3.92
CA LEU A 281 -23.95 -29.70 -4.52
C LEU A 281 -23.96 -31.23 -4.28
N PRO A 282 -23.88 -32.08 -5.33
CA PRO A 282 -23.79 -33.53 -5.16
C PRO A 282 -22.55 -33.92 -4.36
N GLN A 283 -22.67 -34.98 -3.54
CA GLN A 283 -21.61 -35.40 -2.64
C GLN A 283 -20.30 -35.75 -3.34
N GLU A 284 -20.35 -36.32 -4.53
CA GLU A 284 -19.14 -36.61 -5.33
C GLU A 284 -18.42 -35.33 -5.78
N GLU A 285 -19.19 -34.34 -6.24
CA GLU A 285 -18.66 -33.04 -6.62
C GLU A 285 -18.07 -32.31 -5.39
N TYR A 286 -18.78 -32.36 -4.25
CA TYR A 286 -18.30 -31.77 -2.99
C TYR A 286 -16.93 -32.31 -2.59
N VAL A 287 -16.77 -33.64 -2.62
CA VAL A 287 -15.50 -34.32 -2.28
C VAL A 287 -14.38 -33.91 -3.25
N ASP A 288 -14.66 -33.85 -4.55
CA ASP A 288 -13.66 -33.42 -5.54
C ASP A 288 -13.24 -31.96 -5.34
N ILE A 289 -14.20 -31.05 -5.15
CA ILE A 289 -13.93 -29.63 -4.88
C ILE A 289 -13.12 -29.48 -3.58
N ARG A 290 -13.47 -30.17 -2.50
CA ARG A 290 -12.74 -30.14 -1.24
C ARG A 290 -11.28 -30.59 -1.42
N ARG A 291 -11.05 -31.71 -2.09
CA ARG A 291 -9.71 -32.23 -2.36
C ARG A 291 -8.88 -31.27 -3.20
N ARG A 292 -9.44 -30.71 -4.28
CA ARG A 292 -8.76 -29.72 -5.14
C ARG A 292 -8.49 -28.41 -4.40
N THR A 293 -9.41 -27.96 -3.56
CA THR A 293 -9.21 -26.79 -2.70
C THR A 293 -8.05 -27.02 -1.75
N ALA A 294 -8.01 -28.17 -1.06
CA ALA A 294 -6.91 -28.52 -0.16
C ALA A 294 -5.56 -28.57 -0.91
N PHE A 295 -5.53 -29.18 -2.11
CA PHE A 295 -4.34 -29.26 -2.95
C PHE A 295 -3.78 -27.89 -3.30
N TYR A 296 -4.63 -26.95 -3.74
CA TYR A 296 -4.17 -25.61 -4.12
C TYR A 296 -3.81 -24.75 -2.90
N THR A 297 -4.62 -24.78 -1.84
CA THR A 297 -4.49 -23.83 -0.74
C THR A 297 -3.58 -24.30 0.40
N GLY A 298 -3.34 -25.60 0.53
CA GLY A 298 -2.64 -26.19 1.68
C GLY A 298 -3.47 -26.23 2.97
N ILE A 299 -4.74 -25.80 2.92
CA ILE A 299 -5.69 -25.94 4.04
C ILE A 299 -6.20 -27.39 4.05
N SER A 300 -6.23 -28.02 5.23
CA SER A 300 -6.60 -29.44 5.35
C SER A 300 -8.02 -29.72 4.89
N GLU A 301 -8.26 -30.89 4.29
CA GLU A 301 -9.62 -31.31 3.90
C GLU A 301 -10.58 -31.36 5.11
N ALA A 302 -10.09 -31.73 6.29
CA ALA A 302 -10.91 -31.76 7.50
C ALA A 302 -11.39 -30.36 7.89
N TYR A 303 -10.51 -29.36 7.82
CA TYR A 303 -10.89 -27.97 8.07
C TYR A 303 -11.91 -27.46 7.05
N LEU A 304 -11.67 -27.72 5.77
CA LEU A 304 -12.58 -27.33 4.68
C LEU A 304 -13.96 -27.99 4.79
N ASP A 305 -14.00 -29.22 5.27
CA ASP A 305 -15.25 -29.93 5.52
C ASP A 305 -16.06 -29.32 6.66
N GLU A 306 -15.38 -29.01 7.79
CA GLU A 306 -15.98 -28.34 8.95
C GLU A 306 -16.53 -26.95 8.61
N HIS A 307 -15.88 -26.24 7.69
CA HIS A 307 -16.22 -24.87 7.30
C HIS A 307 -16.97 -24.77 5.96
N LEU A 308 -17.55 -25.90 5.49
CA LEU A 308 -18.35 -25.96 4.27
C LEU A 308 -17.61 -25.35 3.05
N LEU A 309 -16.37 -25.75 2.88
CA LEU A 309 -15.40 -25.31 1.86
C LEU A 309 -14.92 -23.86 1.99
N ARG A 310 -15.41 -23.06 2.94
CA ARG A 310 -15.09 -21.66 3.08
C ARG A 310 -13.79 -21.44 3.85
N PHE A 311 -13.06 -20.42 3.44
CA PHE A 311 -11.90 -19.90 4.17
C PHE A 311 -11.70 -18.41 3.82
N GLN A 312 -11.04 -17.69 4.67
CA GLN A 312 -10.74 -16.28 4.52
C GLN A 312 -9.33 -15.95 5.05
N GLU A 313 -9.01 -14.68 5.19
CA GLU A 313 -7.71 -14.18 5.61
C GLU A 313 -7.16 -14.87 6.87
N GLU A 314 -7.96 -14.91 7.94
CA GLU A 314 -7.57 -15.52 9.22
C GLU A 314 -7.24 -17.02 9.08
N ASP A 315 -7.96 -17.72 8.21
CA ASP A 315 -7.75 -19.15 7.97
C ASP A 315 -6.46 -19.41 7.20
N ILE A 316 -6.11 -18.55 6.24
CA ILE A 316 -4.81 -18.61 5.56
C ILE A 316 -3.69 -18.51 6.58
N VAL A 317 -3.74 -17.50 7.46
CA VAL A 317 -2.72 -17.23 8.48
C VAL A 317 -2.59 -18.41 9.46
N THR A 318 -3.69 -19.04 9.83
CA THR A 318 -3.71 -20.01 10.93
C THR A 318 -3.71 -21.47 10.51
N GLN A 319 -4.12 -21.82 9.28
CA GLN A 319 -4.34 -23.21 8.87
C GLN A 319 -3.25 -23.79 7.98
N ILE A 320 -2.64 -23.00 7.06
CA ILE A 320 -1.68 -23.55 6.07
C ILE A 320 -0.48 -24.24 6.75
N LEU A 321 0.05 -23.67 7.84
CA LEU A 321 1.17 -24.27 8.59
C LEU A 321 0.76 -24.85 9.96
N ARG A 322 -0.53 -25.13 10.15
CA ARG A 322 -1.04 -25.64 11.43
C ARG A 322 -0.33 -26.88 11.92
N GLU A 323 -0.06 -27.83 11.04
CA GLU A 323 0.61 -29.10 11.38
C GLU A 323 2.07 -28.89 11.79
N LYS A 324 2.72 -27.81 11.32
CA LYS A 324 4.07 -27.44 11.72
C LYS A 324 4.11 -26.66 13.04
N GLY A 325 2.95 -26.33 13.63
CA GLY A 325 2.86 -25.54 14.85
C GLY A 325 3.25 -24.08 14.65
N GLU A 326 3.06 -23.55 13.44
CA GLU A 326 3.37 -22.18 13.07
C GLU A 326 2.12 -21.43 12.58
N HIS A 327 2.20 -20.10 12.62
CA HIS A 327 1.29 -19.22 11.92
C HIS A 327 2.05 -18.25 11.01
N LEU A 328 1.38 -17.77 9.99
CA LEU A 328 1.94 -16.90 8.98
C LEU A 328 1.79 -15.41 9.36
N SER A 329 2.61 -14.55 8.77
CA SER A 329 2.33 -13.12 8.74
C SER A 329 1.16 -12.82 7.80
N ARG A 330 0.33 -11.91 8.22
CA ARG A 330 -0.73 -11.31 7.41
C ARG A 330 -0.16 -10.43 6.28
N TYR A 331 0.97 -9.78 6.54
CA TYR A 331 1.61 -8.89 5.57
C TYR A 331 2.59 -9.60 4.64
N ASP A 332 3.10 -10.76 5.03
CA ASP A 332 3.94 -11.58 4.15
C ASP A 332 3.87 -13.05 4.58
N GLY A 333 3.06 -13.83 3.88
CA GLY A 333 2.85 -15.23 4.17
C GLY A 333 4.07 -16.14 4.07
N ARG A 334 5.26 -15.62 3.71
CA ARG A 334 6.52 -16.35 3.79
C ARG A 334 7.13 -16.31 5.19
N ILE A 335 6.76 -15.31 6.00
CA ILE A 335 7.30 -15.08 7.34
C ILE A 335 6.39 -15.77 8.37
N THR A 336 6.99 -16.48 9.30
CA THR A 336 6.27 -17.29 10.28
C THR A 336 6.67 -16.96 11.71
N LEU A 337 5.79 -17.32 12.66
CA LEU A 337 6.06 -17.40 14.09
C LEU A 337 5.55 -18.72 14.66
N PRO A 338 6.22 -19.27 15.69
CA PRO A 338 5.70 -20.40 16.44
C PRO A 338 4.32 -20.08 17.05
N ARG A 339 3.41 -21.03 16.97
CA ARG A 339 2.07 -20.94 17.52
C ARG A 339 2.09 -21.26 19.02
N PHE A 340 1.95 -20.25 19.87
CA PHE A 340 1.80 -20.42 21.31
C PHE A 340 0.33 -20.52 21.70
N THR A 341 -0.22 -21.70 21.75
CA THR A 341 -1.65 -21.94 22.04
C THR A 341 -2.10 -21.43 23.41
N SER A 342 -1.18 -21.36 24.38
CA SER A 342 -1.51 -20.87 25.74
C SER A 342 -1.71 -19.36 25.83
N GLN A 343 -1.27 -18.61 24.85
CA GLN A 343 -1.41 -17.14 24.79
C GLN A 343 -2.48 -16.69 23.80
N MET A 344 -2.95 -17.60 22.97
CA MET A 344 -3.98 -17.33 21.96
C MET A 344 -5.37 -17.54 22.58
N GLY A 345 -5.82 -16.58 23.40
CA GLY A 345 -7.21 -16.54 23.82
C GLY A 345 -8.15 -16.24 22.65
N SER A 346 -9.45 -16.30 22.90
CA SER A 346 -10.50 -16.01 21.91
C SER A 346 -10.42 -14.63 21.25
N ASN A 347 -9.55 -13.75 21.75
CA ASN A 347 -9.32 -12.38 21.25
C ASN A 347 -7.94 -12.20 20.63
N PHE A 348 -7.29 -13.27 20.16
CA PHE A 348 -6.02 -13.16 19.46
C PHE A 348 -6.17 -12.30 18.21
N SER A 349 -5.37 -11.24 18.13
CA SER A 349 -5.29 -10.39 16.95
C SER A 349 -3.99 -10.67 16.22
N THR A 350 -4.07 -11.32 15.07
CA THR A 350 -2.93 -11.55 14.18
C THR A 350 -2.19 -10.26 13.78
N VAL A 351 -2.87 -9.12 13.89
CA VAL A 351 -2.28 -7.79 13.58
C VAL A 351 -1.30 -7.32 14.66
N LYS A 352 -1.54 -7.68 15.94
CA LYS A 352 -0.67 -7.20 17.04
C LYS A 352 0.65 -7.95 17.14
N ASP A 353 0.64 -9.23 16.79
CA ASP A 353 1.80 -10.12 16.86
C ASP A 353 2.28 -10.53 15.47
N ASP A 354 2.02 -9.71 14.46
CA ASP A 354 2.40 -10.01 13.09
C ASP A 354 3.93 -10.03 12.92
N PRO A 355 4.51 -11.17 12.48
CA PRO A 355 5.95 -11.32 12.40
C PRO A 355 6.65 -10.38 11.42
N ALA A 356 6.00 -10.00 10.33
CA ALA A 356 6.59 -9.05 9.39
C ALA A 356 6.65 -7.65 9.98
N THR A 357 5.58 -7.21 10.66
CA THR A 357 5.55 -5.91 11.35
C THR A 357 6.59 -5.85 12.46
N ALA A 358 6.70 -6.90 13.27
CA ALA A 358 7.70 -6.98 14.33
C ALA A 358 9.13 -6.94 13.79
N LYS A 359 9.37 -7.57 12.64
CA LYS A 359 10.68 -7.63 11.99
C LYS A 359 11.07 -6.31 11.33
N TYR A 360 10.20 -5.75 10.50
CA TYR A 360 10.55 -4.62 9.63
C TYR A 360 10.25 -3.26 10.25
N GLY A 361 9.26 -3.13 11.13
CA GLY A 361 8.90 -1.84 11.73
C GLY A 361 10.06 -1.11 12.40
N PRO A 362 10.79 -1.72 13.34
CA PRO A 362 11.97 -1.11 13.96
C PRO A 362 13.09 -0.80 12.95
N TYR A 363 13.23 -1.64 11.92
CA TYR A 363 14.24 -1.49 10.89
C TYR A 363 14.01 -0.23 10.05
N PHE A 364 12.78 -0.04 9.54
CA PHE A 364 12.41 1.15 8.80
C PHE A 364 12.57 2.43 9.62
N HIS A 365 12.09 2.40 10.87
CA HIS A 365 12.14 3.57 11.74
C HIS A 365 13.58 3.99 12.07
N ALA A 366 14.41 3.05 12.46
CA ALA A 366 15.81 3.34 12.79
C ALA A 366 16.60 3.84 11.57
N ALA A 367 16.38 3.24 10.38
CA ALA A 367 17.03 3.69 9.16
C ALA A 367 16.59 5.11 8.76
N LEU A 368 15.30 5.41 8.88
CA LEU A 368 14.80 6.74 8.57
C LEU A 368 15.36 7.80 9.51
N CYS A 369 15.23 7.58 10.82
CA CYS A 369 15.66 8.56 11.83
C CYS A 369 17.18 8.64 11.99
N GLY A 370 17.90 7.50 11.86
CA GLY A 370 19.33 7.43 12.11
C GLY A 370 20.20 7.78 10.91
N GLU A 371 19.75 7.53 9.69
CA GLU A 371 20.56 7.71 8.48
C GLU A 371 19.94 8.68 7.47
N VAL A 372 18.63 8.51 7.17
CA VAL A 372 17.99 9.29 6.10
C VAL A 372 17.77 10.74 6.54
N PHE A 373 17.22 10.99 7.72
CA PHE A 373 16.98 12.35 8.22
C PHE A 373 18.27 13.17 8.37
N PRO A 374 19.36 12.64 8.95
CA PRO A 374 20.65 13.34 8.95
C PRO A 374 21.17 13.64 7.54
N ALA A 375 21.06 12.71 6.60
CA ALA A 375 21.47 12.91 5.20
C ALA A 375 20.64 13.99 4.48
N LEU A 376 19.38 14.17 4.88
CA LEU A 376 18.47 15.22 4.38
C LEU A 376 18.59 16.54 5.15
N ASN A 377 19.52 16.61 6.11
CA ASN A 377 19.72 17.77 6.99
C ASN A 377 18.47 18.11 7.84
N ILE A 378 17.68 17.09 8.20
CA ILE A 378 16.48 17.26 9.02
C ILE A 378 16.88 17.18 10.49
N HIS A 379 16.62 18.27 11.22
CA HIS A 379 16.90 18.39 12.65
C HIS A 379 15.65 18.96 13.34
N LEU A 380 14.67 18.06 13.61
CA LEU A 380 13.44 18.41 14.29
C LEU A 380 13.44 17.88 15.73
N GLU A 381 13.11 18.73 16.70
CA GLU A 381 12.97 18.36 18.11
C GLU A 381 11.60 17.76 18.46
N ARG A 382 10.74 17.55 17.47
CA ARG A 382 9.43 16.89 17.65
C ARG A 382 9.49 15.41 17.31
N ASP A 383 8.66 14.63 17.99
CA ASP A 383 8.61 13.18 17.76
C ASP A 383 8.16 12.87 16.32
N PHE A 384 8.81 11.90 15.71
CA PHE A 384 8.36 11.26 14.49
C PHE A 384 7.34 10.16 14.86
N VAL A 385 6.15 10.19 14.28
CA VAL A 385 5.07 9.24 14.56
C VAL A 385 4.99 8.17 13.46
N PRO A 386 5.63 7.01 13.59
CA PRO A 386 5.64 5.97 12.55
C PRO A 386 4.23 5.50 12.19
N SER A 387 3.41 5.29 13.22
CA SER A 387 2.01 4.90 13.07
C SER A 387 1.19 5.46 14.23
N ALA A 388 0.20 6.24 13.90
CA ALA A 388 -0.80 6.72 14.85
C ALA A 388 -1.96 5.73 14.91
N SER A 389 -2.45 5.41 16.11
CA SER A 389 -3.65 4.59 16.27
C SER A 389 -4.87 5.44 15.93
N LEU A 390 -5.17 5.56 14.63
CA LEU A 390 -6.38 6.23 14.13
C LEU A 390 -7.54 5.22 13.95
N HIS A 391 -7.42 4.02 14.52
CA HIS A 391 -8.47 3.00 14.49
C HIS A 391 -9.61 3.36 15.43
N GLY A 392 -10.83 3.03 15.05
CA GLY A 392 -12.05 3.30 15.81
C GLY A 392 -12.61 4.69 15.53
N ASP A 393 -13.11 5.33 16.58
CA ASP A 393 -13.92 6.57 16.52
C ASP A 393 -13.21 7.80 15.93
N ARG A 394 -11.89 7.73 15.67
CA ARG A 394 -11.09 8.88 15.21
C ARG A 394 -10.92 8.97 13.70
N PHE A 395 -11.09 7.88 12.95
CA PHE A 395 -11.02 7.92 11.49
C PHE A 395 -12.28 7.28 10.89
N VAL A 396 -13.12 8.10 10.27
CA VAL A 396 -14.40 7.65 9.71
C VAL A 396 -14.19 6.96 8.38
N ARG A 397 -14.37 5.65 8.32
CA ARG A 397 -14.23 4.81 7.11
C ARG A 397 -15.56 4.45 6.44
N GLU A 398 -16.65 4.48 7.19
CA GLU A 398 -17.89 3.74 6.87
C GLU A 398 -18.54 4.02 5.50
N THR A 399 -18.46 5.24 4.99
CA THR A 399 -19.18 5.60 3.75
C THR A 399 -18.33 5.45 2.50
N TYR A 400 -17.05 5.76 2.57
CA TYR A 400 -16.16 5.87 1.40
C TYR A 400 -15.39 4.59 1.07
N ASP A 401 -15.14 3.69 2.01
CA ASP A 401 -14.59 2.36 1.72
C ASP A 401 -15.45 1.66 0.66
N ARG A 402 -16.78 1.84 0.77
CA ARG A 402 -17.76 1.26 -0.16
C ARG A 402 -17.79 1.93 -1.53
N LEU A 403 -17.31 3.16 -1.65
CA LEU A 403 -17.40 3.97 -2.86
C LEU A 403 -16.06 4.19 -3.55
N SER A 404 -14.94 3.77 -2.98
CA SER A 404 -13.60 4.02 -3.51
C SER A 404 -13.41 3.47 -4.92
N GLY A 405 -13.92 2.29 -5.23
CA GLY A 405 -13.93 1.73 -6.58
C GLY A 405 -14.77 2.54 -7.57
N GLN A 406 -15.90 3.11 -7.13
CA GLN A 406 -16.71 4.00 -7.96
C GLN A 406 -16.01 5.33 -8.23
N GLN A 407 -15.28 5.86 -7.24
CA GLN A 407 -14.47 7.08 -7.39
C GLN A 407 -13.38 6.87 -8.44
N LEU A 408 -12.66 5.74 -8.36
CA LEU A 408 -11.65 5.36 -9.34
C LEU A 408 -12.24 5.24 -10.74
N SER A 409 -13.31 4.48 -10.89
CA SER A 409 -14.02 4.29 -12.17
C SER A 409 -14.49 5.62 -12.76
N SER A 410 -15.02 6.50 -11.91
CA SER A 410 -15.48 7.84 -12.33
C SER A 410 -14.32 8.72 -12.78
N ALA A 411 -13.18 8.70 -12.05
CA ALA A 411 -11.98 9.43 -12.44
C ALA A 411 -11.47 8.96 -13.81
N MET A 412 -11.35 7.65 -14.04
CA MET A 412 -10.90 7.11 -15.32
C MET A 412 -11.83 7.41 -16.49
N ARG A 413 -13.14 7.53 -16.25
CA ARG A 413 -14.11 7.94 -17.28
C ARG A 413 -14.02 9.43 -17.60
N ARG A 414 -13.80 10.28 -16.60
CA ARG A 414 -13.66 11.74 -16.78
C ARG A 414 -12.31 12.12 -17.37
N CYS A 415 -11.28 11.33 -17.09
CA CYS A 415 -9.91 11.52 -17.59
C CYS A 415 -9.50 10.36 -18.50
N PRO A 416 -9.82 10.40 -19.82
CA PRO A 416 -9.58 9.29 -20.75
C PRO A 416 -8.09 8.92 -20.91
N GLY A 417 -7.17 9.83 -20.58
CA GLY A 417 -5.73 9.56 -20.59
C GLY A 417 -5.20 8.90 -19.32
N MET A 418 -6.00 8.87 -18.24
CA MET A 418 -5.57 8.33 -16.96
C MET A 418 -5.41 6.81 -17.02
N ARG A 419 -4.30 6.31 -16.47
CA ARG A 419 -3.93 4.88 -16.41
C ARG A 419 -3.82 4.43 -14.96
N VAL A 420 -4.01 3.14 -14.71
CA VAL A 420 -3.90 2.56 -13.36
C VAL A 420 -3.04 1.30 -13.38
N PHE A 421 -2.10 1.21 -12.46
CA PHE A 421 -1.25 0.06 -12.27
C PHE A 421 -1.43 -0.48 -10.85
N PHE A 422 -2.00 -1.68 -10.74
CA PHE A 422 -2.09 -2.45 -9.50
C PHE A 422 -0.87 -3.36 -9.39
N ALA A 423 -0.04 -3.12 -8.42
CA ALA A 423 1.08 -3.96 -8.05
C ALA A 423 0.73 -4.70 -6.75
N SER A 424 0.71 -6.03 -6.76
CA SER A 424 0.28 -6.85 -5.63
C SER A 424 1.28 -7.95 -5.32
N GLY A 425 1.53 -8.21 -4.03
CA GLY A 425 2.32 -9.34 -3.60
C GLY A 425 1.53 -10.65 -3.68
N TRP A 426 2.15 -11.70 -4.20
CA TRP A 426 1.52 -13.04 -4.19
C TRP A 426 1.27 -13.56 -2.77
N TYR A 427 2.11 -13.15 -1.81
CA TYR A 427 2.05 -13.61 -0.41
C TYR A 427 1.40 -12.59 0.53
N ASP A 428 0.78 -11.53 -0.01
CA ASP A 428 0.07 -10.50 0.76
C ASP A 428 -1.34 -10.99 1.13
N VAL A 429 -1.52 -11.43 2.36
CA VAL A 429 -2.83 -11.89 2.88
C VAL A 429 -3.74 -10.71 3.23
N CYS A 430 -3.15 -9.54 3.56
CA CYS A 430 -3.90 -8.34 3.95
C CYS A 430 -4.65 -7.69 2.77
N THR A 431 -3.97 -7.57 1.61
CA THR A 431 -4.53 -6.95 0.41
C THR A 431 -4.32 -7.86 -0.80
N GLN A 432 -5.02 -8.96 -0.77
CA GLN A 432 -4.88 -10.09 -1.69
C GLN A 432 -5.04 -9.66 -3.16
N ILE A 433 -4.21 -10.21 -4.04
CA ILE A 433 -4.25 -9.89 -5.47
C ILE A 433 -5.62 -10.16 -6.13
N GLY A 434 -6.37 -11.15 -5.63
CA GLY A 434 -7.73 -11.44 -6.08
C GLY A 434 -8.67 -10.24 -5.95
N MET A 435 -8.45 -9.38 -4.94
CA MET A 435 -9.23 -8.15 -4.76
C MET A 435 -8.97 -7.16 -5.90
N ALA A 436 -7.75 -7.06 -6.42
CA ALA A 436 -7.43 -6.18 -7.56
C ALA A 436 -8.08 -6.69 -8.85
N TYR A 437 -8.07 -8.00 -9.10
CA TYR A 437 -8.78 -8.60 -10.24
C TYR A 437 -10.28 -8.36 -10.18
N TYR A 438 -10.88 -8.60 -9.01
CA TYR A 438 -12.30 -8.39 -8.78
C TYR A 438 -12.70 -6.92 -8.98
N LEU A 439 -11.97 -6.02 -8.34
CA LEU A 439 -12.20 -4.58 -8.46
C LEU A 439 -12.17 -4.12 -9.92
N ALA A 440 -11.13 -4.46 -10.67
CA ALA A 440 -10.97 -4.04 -12.05
C ALA A 440 -12.17 -4.45 -12.92
N ASN A 441 -12.68 -5.67 -12.70
CA ASN A 441 -13.83 -6.20 -13.45
C ASN A 441 -15.16 -5.60 -12.98
N HIS A 442 -15.38 -5.45 -11.65
CA HIS A 442 -16.69 -5.05 -11.10
C HIS A 442 -16.87 -3.53 -10.94
N ALA A 443 -15.77 -2.76 -10.95
CA ALA A 443 -15.83 -1.32 -11.13
C ALA A 443 -15.79 -0.92 -12.61
N TYR A 444 -15.75 -1.90 -13.53
CA TYR A 444 -15.72 -1.71 -14.98
C TYR A 444 -14.60 -0.76 -15.41
N LEU A 445 -13.39 -0.98 -14.89
CA LEU A 445 -12.23 -0.18 -15.28
C LEU A 445 -11.86 -0.48 -16.75
N PRO A 446 -11.43 0.52 -17.53
CA PRO A 446 -11.01 0.32 -18.92
C PRO A 446 -9.82 -0.62 -19.03
N LYS A 447 -9.98 -1.75 -19.73
CA LYS A 447 -8.97 -2.83 -19.81
C LYS A 447 -7.66 -2.40 -20.48
N ASP A 448 -7.74 -1.49 -21.43
CA ASP A 448 -6.59 -0.94 -22.16
C ASP A 448 -5.70 -0.02 -21.33
N ARG A 449 -6.19 0.43 -20.18
CA ARG A 449 -5.53 1.38 -19.28
C ARG A 449 -5.42 0.90 -17.84
N THR A 450 -5.77 -0.35 -17.58
CA THR A 450 -5.72 -0.98 -16.25
C THR A 450 -4.79 -2.18 -16.30
N PHE A 451 -3.73 -2.14 -15.51
CA PHE A 451 -2.70 -3.18 -15.46
C PHE A 451 -2.64 -3.76 -14.06
N ILE A 452 -2.54 -5.09 -13.96
CA ILE A 452 -2.43 -5.80 -12.69
C ILE A 452 -1.26 -6.75 -12.81
N LYS A 453 -0.31 -6.67 -11.87
CA LYS A 453 0.86 -7.55 -11.83
C LYS A 453 1.10 -8.07 -10.41
N GLY A 454 1.38 -9.37 -10.31
CA GLY A 454 1.80 -10.02 -9.08
C GLY A 454 3.32 -10.09 -8.97
N TYR A 455 3.82 -9.95 -7.75
CA TYR A 455 5.24 -10.04 -7.42
C TYR A 455 5.48 -11.13 -6.37
N PRO A 456 6.62 -11.83 -6.40
CA PRO A 456 6.96 -12.84 -5.38
C PRO A 456 7.37 -12.18 -4.05
N SER A 457 6.48 -11.37 -3.50
CA SER A 457 6.65 -10.60 -2.28
C SER A 457 5.34 -10.55 -1.48
N GLY A 458 5.40 -9.98 -0.27
CA GLY A 458 4.25 -9.67 0.57
C GLY A 458 3.67 -8.28 0.29
N HIS A 459 3.10 -7.67 1.33
CA HIS A 459 2.46 -6.35 1.29
C HIS A 459 3.43 -5.22 0.90
N MET A 460 4.63 -5.27 1.43
CA MET A 460 5.74 -4.40 1.05
C MET A 460 6.49 -5.00 -0.13
N LEU A 461 6.09 -4.69 -1.35
CA LEU A 461 6.60 -5.31 -2.59
C LEU A 461 8.10 -5.15 -2.80
N TYR A 462 8.67 -4.12 -2.22
CA TYR A 462 10.09 -3.74 -2.33
C TYR A 462 11.01 -4.52 -1.38
N ILE A 463 10.48 -5.46 -0.59
CA ILE A 463 11.31 -6.36 0.21
C ILE A 463 11.97 -7.40 -0.71
N GLY A 464 13.29 -7.37 -0.78
CA GLY A 464 14.11 -8.18 -1.67
C GLY A 464 14.73 -7.37 -2.81
N GLU A 465 16.00 -7.65 -3.14
CA GLU A 465 16.74 -6.90 -4.16
C GLU A 465 16.16 -7.10 -5.58
N GLU A 466 15.74 -8.31 -5.89
CA GLU A 466 15.09 -8.60 -7.19
C GLU A 466 13.71 -7.94 -7.28
N ASN A 467 12.95 -7.96 -6.20
CA ASN A 467 11.60 -7.40 -6.16
C ASN A 467 11.61 -5.88 -6.32
N ILE A 468 12.50 -5.16 -5.61
CA ILE A 468 12.59 -3.70 -5.75
C ILE A 468 13.01 -3.29 -7.16
N LYS A 469 13.92 -4.05 -7.77
CA LYS A 469 14.34 -3.80 -9.14
C LYS A 469 13.19 -4.01 -10.12
N ALA A 470 12.49 -5.13 -10.03
CA ALA A 470 11.36 -5.47 -10.90
C ALA A 470 10.24 -4.42 -10.77
N LEU A 471 9.85 -4.06 -9.53
CA LEU A 471 8.83 -3.05 -9.27
C LEU A 471 9.19 -1.70 -9.90
N ASN A 472 10.42 -1.22 -9.69
CA ASN A 472 10.84 0.07 -10.21
C ASN A 472 10.99 0.08 -11.74
N ASP A 473 11.41 -1.02 -12.36
CA ASP A 473 11.46 -1.16 -13.82
C ASP A 473 10.06 -1.15 -14.45
N ASP A 474 9.07 -1.79 -13.79
CA ASP A 474 7.68 -1.76 -14.21
C ASP A 474 7.05 -0.35 -14.03
N ILE A 475 7.37 0.34 -12.94
CA ILE A 475 6.95 1.73 -12.75
C ILE A 475 7.55 2.62 -13.83
N ARG A 476 8.84 2.47 -14.18
CA ARG A 476 9.46 3.19 -15.31
C ARG A 476 8.72 2.94 -16.62
N THR A 477 8.36 1.70 -16.89
CA THR A 477 7.57 1.30 -18.06
C THR A 477 6.21 1.97 -18.06
N PHE A 478 5.53 1.95 -16.92
CA PHE A 478 4.23 2.60 -16.75
C PHE A 478 4.29 4.13 -16.95
N LEU A 479 5.30 4.80 -16.42
CA LEU A 479 5.50 6.24 -16.57
C LEU A 479 5.76 6.64 -18.02
N LYS A 480 6.37 5.77 -18.84
CA LYS A 480 6.57 5.97 -20.28
C LYS A 480 5.31 5.80 -21.12
N GLY A 481 4.18 5.44 -20.52
CA GLY A 481 2.95 5.15 -21.25
C GLY A 481 2.84 3.72 -21.77
N GLU A 482 3.79 2.86 -21.47
CA GLU A 482 3.85 1.46 -21.91
C GLU A 482 3.09 0.52 -20.93
N ASN A 483 2.87 -0.72 -21.36
CA ASN A 483 2.24 -1.74 -20.52
C ASN A 483 3.29 -2.42 -19.61
N PRO A 484 3.21 -2.31 -18.28
CA PRO A 484 4.15 -2.96 -17.38
C PRO A 484 4.12 -4.50 -17.44
N ASN A 485 3.05 -5.10 -17.98
CA ASN A 485 2.95 -6.55 -18.18
C ASN A 485 3.60 -7.03 -19.51
N SER A 486 4.09 -6.12 -20.36
CA SER A 486 4.64 -6.49 -21.68
C SER A 486 6.09 -7.00 -21.64
N LYS A 487 6.75 -6.90 -20.49
CA LYS A 487 8.08 -7.48 -20.29
C LYS A 487 7.95 -8.85 -19.63
N PRO A 488 8.66 -9.86 -20.11
CA PRO A 488 8.67 -11.21 -19.51
C PRO A 488 9.26 -11.21 -18.11
#